data_943d98a1400df1109bc36ae752f6c414
#
_entry.id   943d98a1400df1109bc36ae752f6c414
#
_cell.length_a   1.000
_cell.length_b   1.000
_cell.length_c   1.000
_cell.angle_alpha   90.00
_cell.angle_beta   90.00
_cell.angle_gamma   90.00
#
_symmetry.space_group_name_H-M   'P 1'
#
loop_
_entity.id
_entity.type
_entity.pdbx_description
1 polymer ?
#
loop_
_entity_poly.entity_id
_entity_poly.type
_entity_poly.pdbx_seq_one_letter_code
_entity_poly.pdbx_strand_id
1 'polypeptide(L)'
;VLARLIYGFRISVFFGLLLTFLSSIIGIMAGGIQGYYGGKIDLFGQRFIEIWSGLPVLYLLIIISSFIEPSFWILLFIMLLFSWMSLEGVVRAEFLRARNFEYVKAAKALGMSNPRIMVKHVLPKCYGCNVNFNAIYSIRFYCDTYFA
;
A
#
# COMPACT_ATOMS: atom_id res chain seq x y z
N VAL A 1 7.51 30.25 20.08
CA VAL A 1 6.45 29.64 19.21
C VAL A 1 7.09 29.05 17.95
N LEU A 2 7.87 29.81 17.20
CA LEU A 2 8.53 29.37 15.95
C LEU A 2 9.41 28.13 16.12
N ALA A 3 10.22 28.07 17.18
CA ALA A 3 11.11 26.93 17.43
C ALA A 3 10.33 25.63 17.64
N ARG A 4 9.18 25.68 18.36
CA ARG A 4 8.32 24.52 18.56
C ARG A 4 7.63 24.06 17.29
N LEU A 5 7.26 25.00 16.40
CA LEU A 5 6.68 24.69 15.09
C LEU A 5 7.69 23.99 14.18
N ILE A 6 8.92 24.47 14.11
CA ILE A 6 9.98 23.88 13.30
C ILE A 6 10.32 22.47 13.80
N TYR A 7 10.41 22.29 15.12
CA TYR A 7 10.70 20.97 15.69
C TYR A 7 9.56 19.97 15.47
N GLY A 8 8.30 20.42 15.67
CA GLY A 8 7.12 19.61 15.39
C GLY A 8 7.01 19.20 13.91
N PHE A 9 7.29 20.14 13.00
CA PHE A 9 7.28 19.86 11.57
C PHE A 9 8.34 18.80 11.18
N ARG A 10 9.56 18.91 11.72
CA ARG A 10 10.62 17.93 11.48
C ARG A 10 10.21 16.52 11.92
N ILE A 11 9.61 16.38 13.11
CA ILE A 11 9.14 15.10 13.62
C ILE A 11 8.00 14.54 12.76
N SER A 12 7.05 15.39 12.35
CA SER A 12 5.93 14.97 11.52
C SER A 12 6.38 14.50 10.13
N VAL A 13 7.33 15.19 9.51
CA VAL A 13 7.90 14.78 8.22
C VAL A 13 8.63 13.45 8.34
N PHE A 14 9.46 13.29 9.38
CA PHE A 14 10.17 12.03 9.61
C PHE A 14 9.20 10.86 9.86
N PHE A 15 8.16 11.09 10.67
CA PHE A 15 7.10 10.12 10.92
C PHE A 15 6.39 9.71 9.62
N GLY A 16 5.97 10.69 8.82
CA GLY A 16 5.29 10.43 7.56
C GLY A 16 6.15 9.65 6.55
N LEU A 17 7.42 10.02 6.41
CA LEU A 17 8.37 9.31 5.53
C LEU A 17 8.60 7.87 5.99
N LEU A 18 8.82 7.67 7.30
CA LEU A 18 9.04 6.34 7.85
C LEU A 18 7.79 5.46 7.70
N LEU A 19 6.61 6.01 8.00
CA LEU A 19 5.33 5.33 7.83
C LEU A 19 5.10 4.93 6.36
N THR A 20 5.31 5.87 5.43
CA THR A 20 5.13 5.62 3.99
C THR A 20 6.10 4.55 3.50
N PHE A 21 7.35 4.60 3.90
CA PHE A 21 8.34 3.61 3.51
C PHE A 21 7.98 2.21 3.99
N LEU A 22 7.63 2.05 5.27
CA LEU A 22 7.27 0.76 5.85
C LEU A 22 5.95 0.22 5.28
N SER A 23 4.93 1.06 5.16
CA SER A 23 3.63 0.66 4.60
C SER A 23 3.74 0.28 3.12
N SER A 24 4.64 0.93 2.37
CA SER A 24 4.90 0.59 0.96
C SER A 24 5.48 -0.82 0.83
N ILE A 25 6.44 -1.18 1.66
CA ILE A 25 7.03 -2.53 1.62
C ILE A 25 5.95 -3.58 1.89
N ILE A 26 5.17 -3.41 2.95
CA ILE A 26 4.13 -4.37 3.33
C ILE A 26 3.03 -4.43 2.26
N GLY A 27 2.55 -3.28 1.78
CA GLY A 27 1.49 -3.19 0.76
C GLY A 27 1.90 -3.84 -0.57
N ILE A 28 3.15 -3.62 -1.00
CA ILE A 28 3.67 -4.22 -2.23
C ILE A 28 3.81 -5.74 -2.08
N MET A 29 4.31 -6.23 -0.95
CA MET A 29 4.44 -7.66 -0.70
C MET A 29 3.07 -8.33 -0.66
N ALA A 30 2.13 -7.80 0.12
CA ALA A 30 0.79 -8.35 0.25
C ALA A 30 0.02 -8.29 -1.07
N GLY A 31 -0.06 -7.12 -1.71
CA GLY A 31 -0.74 -6.92 -2.99
C GLY A 31 -0.12 -7.72 -4.13
N GLY A 32 1.22 -7.82 -4.17
CA GLY A 32 1.93 -8.62 -5.15
C GLY A 32 1.62 -10.11 -5.04
N ILE A 33 1.62 -10.66 -3.82
CA ILE A 33 1.29 -12.07 -3.59
C ILE A 33 -0.18 -12.35 -3.97
N GLN A 34 -1.10 -11.54 -3.49
CA GLN A 34 -2.53 -11.69 -3.79
C GLN A 34 -2.82 -11.55 -5.29
N GLY A 35 -2.28 -10.51 -5.94
CA GLY A 35 -2.50 -10.25 -7.36
C GLY A 35 -1.86 -11.29 -8.28
N TYR A 36 -0.67 -11.81 -7.94
CA TYR A 36 0.01 -12.77 -8.79
C TYR A 36 -0.61 -14.17 -8.72
N TYR A 37 -0.82 -14.70 -7.51
CA TYR A 37 -1.42 -16.03 -7.34
C TYR A 37 -2.90 -16.02 -7.66
N GLY A 38 -3.64 -14.99 -7.27
CA GLY A 38 -5.08 -14.89 -7.50
C GLY A 38 -5.90 -16.01 -6.85
N GLY A 39 -7.12 -16.24 -7.35
CA GLY A 39 -7.96 -17.35 -6.91
C GLY A 39 -8.29 -17.33 -5.42
N LYS A 40 -8.09 -18.48 -4.73
CA LYS A 40 -8.43 -18.62 -3.30
C LYS A 40 -7.58 -17.72 -2.39
N ILE A 41 -6.31 -17.48 -2.72
CA ILE A 41 -5.40 -16.61 -1.95
C ILE A 41 -5.89 -15.18 -2.01
N ASP A 42 -6.28 -14.74 -3.18
CA ASP A 42 -6.84 -13.42 -3.42
C ASP A 42 -8.16 -13.20 -2.67
N LEU A 43 -9.09 -14.15 -2.77
CA LEU A 43 -10.37 -14.11 -2.05
C LEU A 43 -10.17 -14.04 -0.53
N PHE A 44 -9.29 -14.88 0.01
CA PHE A 44 -9.00 -14.89 1.45
C PHE A 44 -8.37 -13.57 1.91
N GLY A 45 -7.40 -13.07 1.16
CA GLY A 45 -6.75 -11.80 1.47
C GLY A 45 -7.74 -10.63 1.43
N GLN A 46 -8.63 -10.57 0.43
CA GLN A 46 -9.67 -9.53 0.35
C GLN A 46 -10.65 -9.60 1.52
N ARG A 47 -11.10 -10.80 1.92
CA ARG A 47 -11.98 -10.94 3.08
C ARG A 47 -11.30 -10.52 4.37
N PHE A 48 -10.02 -10.85 4.51
CA PHE A 48 -9.23 -10.39 5.66
C PHE A 48 -9.14 -8.86 5.71
N ILE A 49 -8.84 -8.22 4.58
CA ILE A 49 -8.75 -6.75 4.48
C ILE A 49 -10.10 -6.09 4.74
N GLU A 50 -11.21 -6.64 4.20
CA GLU A 50 -12.57 -6.14 4.43
C GLU A 50 -12.93 -6.14 5.93
N ILE A 51 -12.67 -7.24 6.63
CA ILE A 51 -12.92 -7.34 8.07
C ILE A 51 -12.02 -6.37 8.85
N TRP A 52 -10.75 -6.30 8.49
CA TRP A 52 -9.77 -5.44 9.16
C TRP A 52 -10.06 -3.96 8.95
N SER A 53 -10.40 -3.55 7.74
CA SER A 53 -10.75 -2.17 7.41
C SER A 53 -12.06 -1.70 8.05
N GLY A 54 -12.92 -2.62 8.46
CA GLY A 54 -14.13 -2.33 9.22
C GLY A 54 -13.86 -1.81 10.64
N LEU A 55 -12.63 -1.98 11.17
CA LEU A 55 -12.25 -1.47 12.47
C LEU A 55 -11.97 0.03 12.40
N PRO A 56 -12.68 0.88 13.15
CA PRO A 56 -12.42 2.31 13.14
C PRO A 56 -11.12 2.64 13.88
N VAL A 57 -10.12 3.09 13.11
CA VAL A 57 -8.76 3.38 13.61
C VAL A 57 -8.76 4.34 14.80
N LEU A 58 -9.64 5.34 14.79
CA LEU A 58 -9.74 6.32 15.86
C LEU A 58 -10.14 5.69 17.20
N TYR A 59 -11.07 4.71 17.19
CA TYR A 59 -11.45 4.02 18.42
C TYR A 59 -10.31 3.17 18.97
N LEU A 60 -9.58 2.49 18.10
CA LEU A 60 -8.39 1.74 18.50
C LEU A 60 -7.32 2.63 19.11
N LEU A 61 -7.07 3.81 18.53
CA LEU A 61 -6.14 4.79 19.08
C LEU A 61 -6.55 5.25 20.49
N ILE A 62 -7.83 5.55 20.70
CA ILE A 62 -8.35 5.98 22.01
C ILE A 62 -8.20 4.86 23.04
N ILE A 63 -8.58 3.63 22.68
CA ILE A 63 -8.50 2.48 23.58
C ILE A 63 -7.05 2.23 23.97
N ILE A 64 -6.12 2.17 23.01
CA ILE A 64 -4.70 1.87 23.29
C ILE A 64 -4.06 3.00 24.09
N SER A 65 -4.38 4.26 23.82
CA SER A 65 -3.85 5.40 24.58
C SER A 65 -4.36 5.46 26.03
N SER A 66 -5.46 4.75 26.33
CA SER A 66 -5.95 4.61 27.70
C SER A 66 -5.14 3.62 28.55
N PHE A 67 -4.50 2.64 27.91
CA PHE A 67 -3.71 1.60 28.61
C PHE A 67 -2.21 1.88 28.59
N ILE A 68 -1.72 2.54 27.54
CA ILE A 68 -0.30 2.74 27.31
C ILE A 68 -0.08 4.22 27.00
N GLU A 69 0.93 4.83 27.63
CA GLU A 69 1.31 6.21 27.36
C GLU A 69 1.63 6.39 25.86
N PRO A 70 1.07 7.42 25.21
CA PRO A 70 1.26 7.65 23.78
C PRO A 70 2.73 7.93 23.47
N SER A 71 3.38 6.96 22.80
CA SER A 71 4.75 7.06 22.32
C SER A 71 4.79 7.11 20.80
N PHE A 72 5.82 7.76 20.25
CA PHE A 72 6.07 7.83 18.81
C PHE A 72 6.02 6.45 18.12
N TRP A 73 6.64 5.44 18.72
CA TRP A 73 6.70 4.08 18.19
C TRP A 73 5.36 3.35 18.20
N ILE A 74 4.58 3.54 19.27
CA ILE A 74 3.24 2.94 19.38
C ILE A 74 2.30 3.53 18.32
N LEU A 75 2.32 4.85 18.17
CA LEU A 75 1.52 5.53 17.15
C LEU A 75 1.92 5.07 15.74
N LEU A 76 3.21 4.97 15.46
CA LEU A 76 3.73 4.49 14.18
C LEU A 76 3.27 3.06 13.89
N PHE A 77 3.33 2.17 14.87
CA PHE A 77 2.91 0.79 14.72
C PHE A 77 1.42 0.66 14.42
N ILE A 78 0.57 1.40 15.16
CA ILE A 78 -0.88 1.38 14.95
C ILE A 78 -1.22 1.91 13.55
N MET A 79 -0.63 3.05 13.17
CA MET A 79 -0.86 3.63 11.85
C MET A 79 -0.37 2.71 10.73
N LEU A 80 0.75 2.00 10.94
CA LEU A 80 1.29 1.04 9.97
C LEU A 80 0.33 -0.13 9.73
N LEU A 81 -0.34 -0.64 10.78
CA LEU A 81 -1.31 -1.74 10.68
C LEU A 81 -2.47 -1.44 9.72
N PHE A 82 -2.79 -0.17 9.49
CA PHE A 82 -3.88 0.26 8.62
C PHE A 82 -3.43 0.88 7.29
N SER A 83 -2.30 1.58 7.29
CA SER A 83 -1.86 2.34 6.11
C SER A 83 -1.48 1.48 4.90
N TRP A 84 -1.00 0.25 5.11
CA TRP A 84 -0.58 -0.63 4.02
C TRP A 84 -1.72 -1.11 3.12
N MET A 85 -2.96 -1.15 3.64
CA MET A 85 -4.14 -1.64 2.90
C MET A 85 -4.49 -0.79 1.69
N SER A 86 -4.32 0.53 1.78
CA SER A 86 -4.60 1.44 0.66
C SER A 86 -3.70 1.18 -0.54
N LEU A 87 -2.44 0.88 -0.29
CA LEU A 87 -1.47 0.57 -1.33
C LEU A 87 -1.62 -0.86 -1.84
N GLU A 88 -1.99 -1.80 -0.97
CA GLU A 88 -2.22 -3.21 -1.34
C GLU A 88 -3.23 -3.33 -2.48
N GLY A 89 -4.39 -2.66 -2.38
CA GLY A 89 -5.44 -2.73 -3.39
C GLY A 89 -4.97 -2.29 -4.78
N VAL A 90 -4.18 -1.21 -4.85
CA VAL A 90 -3.62 -0.68 -6.10
C VAL A 90 -2.59 -1.67 -6.69
N VAL A 91 -1.66 -2.12 -5.87
CA VAL A 91 -0.62 -3.08 -6.29
C VAL A 91 -1.24 -4.39 -6.75
N ARG A 92 -2.22 -4.91 -6.00
CA ARG A 92 -2.96 -6.11 -6.36
C ARG A 92 -3.62 -5.99 -7.74
N ALA A 93 -4.32 -4.89 -8.02
CA ALA A 93 -4.96 -4.67 -9.31
C ALA A 93 -3.95 -4.67 -10.46
N GLU A 94 -2.81 -4.03 -10.28
CA GLU A 94 -1.72 -4.02 -11.28
C GLU A 94 -1.11 -5.41 -11.50
N PHE A 95 -0.91 -6.20 -10.45
CA PHE A 95 -0.40 -7.56 -10.57
C PHE A 95 -1.40 -8.50 -11.24
N LEU A 96 -2.70 -8.37 -10.95
CA LEU A 96 -3.76 -9.11 -11.63
C LEU A 96 -3.78 -8.82 -13.14
N ARG A 97 -3.56 -7.57 -13.52
CA ARG A 97 -3.45 -7.14 -14.92
C ARG A 97 -2.16 -7.66 -15.54
N ALA A 98 -1.03 -7.48 -14.86
CA ALA A 98 0.30 -7.79 -15.38
C ALA A 98 0.50 -9.30 -15.62
N ARG A 99 -0.07 -10.18 -14.80
CA ARG A 99 0.05 -11.64 -14.98
C ARG A 99 -0.52 -12.17 -16.30
N ASN A 100 -1.43 -11.41 -16.93
CA ASN A 100 -2.07 -11.79 -18.19
C ASN A 100 -1.27 -11.37 -19.42
N PHE A 101 -0.22 -10.56 -19.27
CA PHE A 101 0.59 -10.10 -20.38
C PHE A 101 1.41 -11.23 -21.01
N GLU A 102 1.61 -11.14 -22.32
CA GLU A 102 2.30 -12.16 -23.11
C GLU A 102 3.74 -12.42 -22.67
N TYR A 103 4.47 -11.37 -22.25
CA TYR A 103 5.84 -11.52 -21.75
C TYR A 103 5.93 -12.33 -20.44
N VAL A 104 4.89 -12.25 -19.59
CA VAL A 104 4.82 -13.06 -18.36
C VAL A 104 4.53 -14.52 -18.70
N LYS A 105 3.64 -14.76 -19.66
CA LYS A 105 3.33 -16.11 -20.18
C LYS A 105 4.55 -16.72 -20.83
N ALA A 106 5.29 -15.96 -21.63
CA ALA A 106 6.53 -16.40 -22.26
C ALA A 106 7.62 -16.75 -21.22
N ALA A 107 7.82 -15.89 -20.21
CA ALA A 107 8.77 -16.17 -19.13
C ALA A 107 8.40 -17.44 -18.34
N LYS A 108 7.11 -17.71 -18.17
CA LYS A 108 6.59 -18.91 -17.53
C LYS A 108 6.83 -20.16 -18.39
N ALA A 109 6.64 -20.04 -19.71
CA ALA A 109 6.93 -21.11 -20.68
C ALA A 109 8.42 -21.48 -20.73
N LEU A 110 9.31 -20.51 -20.49
CA LEU A 110 10.75 -20.70 -20.37
C LEU A 110 11.19 -21.31 -19.01
N GLY A 111 10.23 -21.69 -18.14
CA GLY A 111 10.53 -22.37 -16.88
C GLY A 111 11.02 -21.46 -15.76
N MET A 112 10.88 -20.15 -15.86
CA MET A 112 11.26 -19.24 -14.79
C MET A 112 10.36 -19.42 -13.56
N SER A 113 10.96 -19.37 -12.35
CA SER A 113 10.24 -19.47 -11.10
C SER A 113 9.35 -18.25 -10.85
N ASN A 114 8.15 -18.48 -10.29
CA ASN A 114 7.16 -17.44 -10.01
C ASN A 114 7.70 -16.21 -9.25
N PRO A 115 8.47 -16.35 -8.14
CA PRO A 115 8.99 -15.19 -7.43
C PRO A 115 9.98 -14.36 -8.28
N ARG A 116 10.74 -15.01 -9.15
CA ARG A 116 11.68 -14.32 -10.05
C ARG A 116 10.94 -13.52 -11.12
N ILE A 117 9.83 -14.02 -11.64
CA ILE A 117 8.96 -13.31 -12.58
C ILE A 117 8.33 -12.09 -11.88
N MET A 118 7.83 -12.25 -10.65
CA MET A 118 7.24 -11.17 -9.87
C MET A 118 8.23 -10.02 -9.67
N VAL A 119 9.42 -10.32 -9.14
CA VAL A 119 10.39 -9.29 -8.76
C VAL A 119 11.09 -8.67 -9.98
N LYS A 120 11.46 -9.49 -10.99
CA LYS A 120 12.27 -9.02 -12.12
C LYS A 120 11.47 -8.44 -13.29
N HIS A 121 10.24 -8.94 -13.51
CA HIS A 121 9.47 -8.57 -14.70
C HIS A 121 8.18 -7.79 -14.38
N VAL A 122 7.49 -8.11 -13.29
CA VAL A 122 6.22 -7.47 -12.96
C VAL A 122 6.44 -6.21 -12.12
N LEU A 123 7.20 -6.31 -11.05
CA LEU A 123 7.39 -5.23 -10.08
C LEU A 123 7.97 -3.94 -10.68
N PRO A 124 9.02 -3.96 -11.54
CA PRO A 124 9.54 -2.73 -12.14
C PRO A 124 8.56 -2.02 -13.07
N LYS A 125 7.72 -2.80 -13.77
CA LYS A 125 6.68 -2.22 -14.65
C LYS A 125 5.51 -1.67 -13.88
N CYS A 126 5.11 -2.29 -12.76
CA CYS A 126 4.08 -1.76 -11.86
C CYS A 126 4.49 -0.41 -11.26
N TYR A 127 5.77 -0.23 -10.89
CA TYR A 127 6.27 1.08 -10.42
C TYR A 127 6.18 2.16 -11.50
N GLY A 128 6.51 1.87 -12.74
CA GLY A 128 6.43 2.81 -13.86
C GLY A 128 4.99 3.21 -14.19
N CYS A 129 4.05 2.28 -14.13
CA CYS A 129 2.61 2.55 -14.31
C CYS A 129 2.00 3.33 -13.15
N ASN A 130 2.42 3.05 -11.92
CA ASN A 130 1.85 3.66 -10.70
C ASN A 130 2.16 5.17 -10.62
N VAL A 131 3.34 5.61 -11.05
CA VAL A 131 3.70 7.03 -11.09
C VAL A 131 2.83 7.79 -12.11
N ASN A 132 2.58 7.20 -13.29
CA ASN A 132 1.70 7.79 -14.30
C ASN A 132 0.21 7.71 -13.91
N PHE A 133 -0.20 6.62 -13.24
CA PHE A 133 -1.58 6.40 -12.86
C PHE A 133 -2.02 7.33 -11.72
N ASN A 134 -1.17 7.55 -10.71
CA ASN A 134 -1.44 8.54 -9.66
C ASN A 134 -1.51 9.96 -10.20
N ALA A 135 -0.69 10.31 -11.19
CA ALA A 135 -0.76 11.60 -11.86
C ALA A 135 -2.09 11.76 -12.64
N ILE A 136 -2.51 10.73 -13.36
CA ILE A 136 -3.77 10.75 -14.13
C ILE A 136 -5.00 10.75 -13.20
N TYR A 137 -5.00 9.97 -12.11
CA TYR A 137 -6.09 9.98 -11.14
C TYR A 137 -6.19 11.29 -10.37
N SER A 138 -5.07 11.89 -10.00
CA SER A 138 -5.06 13.20 -9.38
C SER A 138 -5.61 14.27 -10.32
N ILE A 139 -5.23 14.24 -11.60
CA ILE A 139 -5.74 15.18 -12.61
C ILE A 139 -7.24 14.93 -12.85
N ARG A 140 -7.68 13.68 -12.95
CA ARG A 140 -9.08 13.34 -13.17
C ARG A 140 -9.96 13.69 -11.97
N PHE A 141 -9.50 13.40 -10.76
CA PHE A 141 -10.18 13.80 -9.52
C PHE A 141 -10.28 15.32 -9.39
N TYR A 142 -9.23 16.07 -9.75
CA TYR A 142 -9.28 17.53 -9.80
C TYR A 142 -10.25 18.04 -10.88
N CYS A 143 -10.27 17.45 -12.07
CA CYS A 143 -11.21 17.84 -13.12
C CYS A 143 -12.67 17.58 -12.71
N ASP A 144 -12.99 16.40 -12.16
CA ASP A 144 -14.35 16.06 -11.75
C ASP A 144 -14.85 16.87 -10.54
N THR A 145 -13.93 17.37 -9.69
CA THR A 145 -14.30 18.17 -8.50
C THR A 145 -14.45 19.66 -8.80
N TYR A 146 -13.75 20.17 -9.81
CA TYR A 146 -13.77 21.62 -10.13
C TYR A 146 -14.54 22.00 -11.40
N PHE A 147 -14.94 21.04 -12.23
CA PHE A 147 -15.69 21.28 -13.46
C PHE A 147 -17.10 20.65 -13.48
N ALA A 148 -17.56 20.05 -12.39
CA ALA A 148 -18.94 19.68 -12.15
C ALA A 148 -19.62 20.70 -11.24
#